data_9b643326f7d085b33c7933c145e30d52
#
_entry.id   9b643326f7d085b33c7933c145e30d52
#
_cell.length_a   1.000
_cell.length_b   1.000
_cell.length_c   1.000
_cell.angle_alpha   90.00
_cell.angle_beta   90.00
_cell.angle_gamma   90.00
#
_symmetry.space_group_name_H-M   'P 1'
#
loop_
_entity.id
_entity.type
_entity.pdbx_description
1 polymer ?
#
loop_
_entity_poly.entity_id
_entity_poly.type
_entity_poly.pdbx_seq_one_letter_code
_entity_poly.pdbx_strand_id
1 'polypeptide(L)'
;MAKQVLDIKAGKGMTTSQSNEFLRNANGGERLKRWSGNYDSTREHLNFEIKKGGMICEVDKKTSVPKRIKMLLEERKIWDPNRGRDPPFFRTVANIILGGSRDQMHRLAFGDQVVNLKKGADNSNIVRRPEIEEWAKDMYKFVCERFGEQNIASFIVHLDETNPHVHCTMLPITENNKFSWKSYFGELKTDGLRIYSSLHNDIAKINQKYGLERGDRISETGARHRSTEEY
;
A
#
# COMPACT_ATOMS: atom_id res chain seq x y z
N MET A 1 14.06 -14.81 -11.96
CA MET A 1 14.10 -14.36 -10.55
C MET A 1 12.85 -13.54 -10.25
N ALA A 2 12.37 -13.56 -9.02
CA ALA A 2 11.15 -12.88 -8.64
C ALA A 2 11.38 -11.36 -8.58
N LYS A 3 10.46 -10.56 -9.13
CA LYS A 3 10.61 -9.10 -9.21
C LYS A 3 9.79 -8.42 -8.13
N GLN A 4 10.35 -7.35 -7.54
CA GLN A 4 9.61 -6.47 -6.64
C GLN A 4 8.64 -5.57 -7.38
N VAL A 5 7.62 -5.09 -6.67
CA VAL A 5 6.67 -4.08 -7.13
C VAL A 5 6.73 -2.87 -6.20
N LEU A 6 6.83 -1.69 -6.80
CA LEU A 6 6.57 -0.40 -6.18
C LEU A 6 5.70 0.40 -7.14
N ASP A 7 4.52 0.83 -6.69
CA ASP A 7 3.67 1.76 -7.43
C ASP A 7 3.27 2.92 -6.51
N ILE A 8 3.30 4.15 -7.04
CA ILE A 8 2.96 5.36 -6.28
C ILE A 8 1.98 6.17 -7.08
N LYS A 9 0.76 6.29 -6.58
CA LYS A 9 -0.31 7.09 -7.19
C LYS A 9 -0.61 8.34 -6.36
N ALA A 10 -0.59 9.49 -7.04
CA ALA A 10 -1.02 10.74 -6.44
C ALA A 10 -2.54 10.76 -6.26
N GLY A 11 -2.99 11.14 -5.07
CA GLY A 11 -4.40 11.40 -4.75
C GLY A 11 -4.61 12.85 -4.28
N LYS A 12 -5.78 13.39 -4.56
CA LYS A 12 -6.22 14.69 -4.04
C LYS A 12 -7.02 14.56 -2.75
N GLY A 13 -6.87 13.45 -2.08
CA GLY A 13 -7.55 12.96 -0.88
C GLY A 13 -7.73 11.45 -0.95
N MET A 14 -8.34 10.88 0.07
CA MET A 14 -8.73 9.48 0.15
C MET A 14 -10.26 9.39 0.15
N THR A 15 -10.85 8.65 -0.78
CA THR A 15 -12.31 8.46 -0.82
C THR A 15 -12.75 7.41 0.21
N THR A 16 -14.01 7.50 0.63
CA THR A 16 -14.62 6.50 1.50
C THR A 16 -14.61 5.11 0.83
N SER A 17 -14.81 5.05 -0.48
CA SER A 17 -14.77 3.80 -1.24
C SER A 17 -13.40 3.13 -1.18
N GLN A 18 -12.32 3.88 -1.45
CA GLN A 18 -10.94 3.38 -1.34
C GLN A 18 -10.60 2.94 0.10
N SER A 19 -11.01 3.75 1.08
CA SER A 19 -10.81 3.40 2.49
C SER A 19 -11.52 2.09 2.86
N ASN A 20 -12.76 1.91 2.41
CA ASN A 20 -13.51 0.69 2.68
C ASN A 20 -12.88 -0.54 2.01
N GLU A 21 -12.33 -0.38 0.81
CA GLU A 21 -11.57 -1.42 0.12
C GLU A 21 -10.32 -1.81 0.91
N PHE A 22 -9.52 -0.85 1.33
CA PHE A 22 -8.30 -1.11 2.10
C PHE A 22 -8.58 -1.75 3.46
N LEU A 23 -9.63 -1.33 4.14
CA LEU A 23 -10.01 -1.84 5.45
C LEU A 23 -10.91 -3.08 5.39
N ARG A 24 -11.30 -3.55 4.19
CA ARG A 24 -12.35 -4.58 4.02
C ARG A 24 -13.63 -4.23 4.81
N ASN A 25 -13.95 -2.95 4.84
CA ASN A 25 -15.13 -2.45 5.57
C ASN A 25 -16.34 -2.40 4.63
N ALA A 26 -17.09 -3.48 4.57
CA ALA A 26 -18.26 -3.61 3.74
C ALA A 26 -19.51 -3.05 4.43
N ASN A 27 -19.65 -1.73 4.49
CA ASN A 27 -20.93 -1.13 4.84
C ASN A 27 -21.91 -1.20 3.64
N GLY A 28 -22.67 -2.30 3.56
CA GLY A 28 -23.74 -2.54 2.59
C GLY A 28 -23.41 -3.59 1.52
N GLY A 29 -24.26 -4.59 1.41
CA GLY A 29 -24.10 -5.83 0.62
C GLY A 29 -23.81 -5.70 -0.89
N GLU A 30 -24.05 -4.55 -1.52
CA GLU A 30 -23.70 -4.34 -2.93
C GLU A 30 -22.20 -4.20 -3.18
N ARG A 31 -21.43 -3.69 -2.21
CA ARG A 31 -19.98 -3.52 -2.34
C ARG A 31 -19.22 -4.82 -2.18
N LEU A 32 -19.66 -5.74 -1.32
CA LEU A 32 -19.09 -7.08 -1.22
C LEU A 32 -19.16 -7.83 -2.55
N LYS A 33 -20.26 -7.67 -3.30
CA LYS A 33 -20.39 -8.30 -4.63
C LYS A 33 -19.41 -7.74 -5.65
N ARG A 34 -19.07 -6.44 -5.57
CA ARG A 34 -18.12 -5.78 -6.48
C ARG A 34 -16.67 -6.20 -6.20
N TRP A 35 -16.33 -6.45 -4.93
CA TRP A 35 -14.98 -6.89 -4.52
C TRP A 35 -14.83 -8.40 -4.49
N SER A 36 -15.92 -9.15 -4.37
CA SER A 36 -15.92 -10.62 -4.25
C SER A 36 -15.31 -11.37 -5.43
N GLY A 37 -14.88 -10.64 -6.49
CA GLY A 37 -14.09 -11.21 -7.59
C GLY A 37 -12.58 -11.14 -7.37
N ASN A 38 -12.09 -10.25 -6.49
CA ASN A 38 -10.69 -9.90 -6.35
C ASN A 38 -10.07 -10.34 -5.02
N TYR A 39 -10.87 -10.67 -4.01
CA TYR A 39 -10.35 -11.11 -2.72
C TYR A 39 -11.11 -12.34 -2.18
N ASP A 40 -10.43 -13.08 -1.34
CA ASP A 40 -10.91 -14.29 -0.69
C ASP A 40 -11.29 -13.97 0.76
N SER A 41 -12.59 -13.91 1.05
CA SER A 41 -13.10 -13.61 2.38
C SER A 41 -12.71 -14.63 3.45
N THR A 42 -12.35 -15.86 3.06
CA THR A 42 -11.89 -16.90 4.00
C THR A 42 -10.49 -16.63 4.53
N ARG A 43 -9.70 -15.79 3.84
CA ARG A 43 -8.35 -15.35 4.24
C ARG A 43 -8.30 -13.91 4.77
N GLU A 44 -9.43 -13.20 4.82
CA GLU A 44 -9.46 -11.80 5.27
C GLU A 44 -8.85 -11.63 6.68
N HIS A 45 -9.03 -12.60 7.56
CA HIS A 45 -8.48 -12.60 8.91
C HIS A 45 -6.95 -12.63 8.96
N LEU A 46 -6.28 -12.96 7.85
CA LEU A 46 -4.82 -12.95 7.75
C LEU A 46 -4.26 -11.55 7.47
N ASN A 47 -5.10 -10.62 6.98
CA ASN A 47 -4.72 -9.24 6.77
C ASN A 47 -4.30 -8.59 8.08
N PHE A 48 -3.34 -7.67 8.01
CA PHE A 48 -2.86 -6.96 9.18
C PHE A 48 -2.45 -5.53 8.83
N GLU A 49 -2.32 -4.70 9.84
CA GLU A 49 -1.74 -3.36 9.66
C GLU A 49 -0.51 -3.18 10.54
N ILE A 50 0.38 -2.29 10.10
CA ILE A 50 1.51 -1.83 10.91
C ILE A 50 1.23 -0.40 11.33
N LYS A 51 1.21 -0.17 12.64
CA LYS A 51 1.01 1.14 13.27
C LYS A 51 2.34 1.76 13.69
N LYS A 52 2.28 3.01 14.10
CA LYS A 52 3.41 3.79 14.59
C LYS A 52 4.26 2.97 15.56
N GLY A 53 5.58 3.04 15.38
CA GLY A 53 6.54 2.22 16.11
C GLY A 53 6.74 0.80 15.53
N GLY A 54 6.22 0.51 14.33
CA GLY A 54 6.37 -0.81 13.68
C GLY A 54 5.52 -1.92 14.31
N MET A 55 4.48 -1.56 15.04
CA MET A 55 3.63 -2.50 15.78
C MET A 55 2.62 -3.17 14.85
N ILE A 56 2.70 -4.50 14.72
CA ILE A 56 1.72 -5.31 13.99
C ILE A 56 0.44 -5.44 14.81
N CYS A 57 -0.71 -5.22 14.17
CA CYS A 57 -2.03 -5.42 14.76
C CYS A 57 -3.06 -5.82 13.70
N GLU A 58 -4.22 -6.26 14.16
CA GLU A 58 -5.36 -6.47 13.28
C GLU A 58 -5.76 -5.16 12.58
N VAL A 59 -6.34 -5.28 11.39
CA VAL A 59 -6.81 -4.12 10.63
C VAL A 59 -7.92 -3.39 11.41
N ASP A 60 -7.67 -2.13 11.78
CA ASP A 60 -8.67 -1.30 12.43
C ASP A 60 -9.74 -0.84 11.42
N LYS A 61 -10.84 -1.58 11.37
CA LYS A 61 -11.99 -1.28 10.50
C LYS A 61 -12.89 -0.16 11.02
N LYS A 62 -12.72 0.24 12.30
CA LYS A 62 -13.58 1.25 12.96
C LYS A 62 -13.18 2.68 12.57
N THR A 63 -11.91 2.90 12.27
CA THR A 63 -11.37 4.22 11.93
C THR A 63 -11.01 4.27 10.46
N SER A 64 -11.87 4.89 9.64
CA SER A 64 -11.62 5.03 8.19
C SER A 64 -10.33 5.78 7.91
N VAL A 65 -9.66 5.50 6.78
CA VAL A 65 -8.41 6.19 6.42
C VAL A 65 -8.60 7.71 6.30
N PRO A 66 -9.68 8.25 5.71
CA PRO A 66 -9.96 9.69 5.77
C PRO A 66 -10.03 10.25 7.20
N LYS A 67 -10.61 9.50 8.14
CA LYS A 67 -10.66 9.92 9.55
C LYS A 67 -9.26 9.91 10.18
N ARG A 68 -8.42 8.91 9.88
CA ARG A 68 -7.01 8.85 10.33
C ARG A 68 -6.22 10.04 9.78
N ILE A 69 -6.40 10.39 8.50
CA ILE A 69 -5.81 11.58 7.89
C ILE A 69 -6.22 12.84 8.64
N LYS A 70 -7.53 13.01 8.89
CA LYS A 70 -8.05 14.16 9.62
C LYS A 70 -7.42 14.27 11.02
N MET A 71 -7.39 13.19 11.78
CA MET A 71 -6.78 13.14 13.12
C MET A 71 -5.29 13.52 13.09
N LEU A 72 -4.52 13.00 12.13
CA LEU A 72 -3.10 13.33 11.95
C LEU A 72 -2.90 14.83 11.66
N LEU A 73 -3.74 15.42 10.81
CA LEU A 73 -3.67 16.85 10.50
C LEU A 73 -4.05 17.73 11.70
N GLU A 74 -5.08 17.34 12.45
CA GLU A 74 -5.54 18.04 13.66
C GLU A 74 -4.48 18.00 14.76
N GLU A 75 -3.90 16.83 15.05
CA GLU A 75 -2.82 16.65 16.04
C GLU A 75 -1.63 17.56 15.74
N ARG A 76 -1.26 17.66 14.47
CA ARG A 76 -0.12 18.47 14.01
C ARG A 76 -0.48 19.92 13.67
N LYS A 77 -1.74 20.32 13.82
CA LYS A 77 -2.27 21.64 13.47
C LYS A 77 -1.97 22.04 12.01
N ILE A 78 -2.11 21.07 11.10
CA ILE A 78 -1.84 21.24 9.68
C ILE A 78 -3.16 21.50 8.95
N TRP A 79 -3.17 22.53 8.13
CA TRP A 79 -4.33 22.85 7.29
C TRP A 79 -4.36 21.96 6.04
N ASP A 80 -5.52 21.34 5.76
CA ASP A 80 -5.74 20.64 4.49
C ASP A 80 -5.97 21.67 3.37
N PRO A 81 -5.10 21.73 2.35
CA PRO A 81 -5.24 22.69 1.25
C PRO A 81 -6.46 22.41 0.36
N ASN A 82 -7.08 21.23 0.48
CA ASN A 82 -8.31 20.88 -0.25
C ASN A 82 -9.59 21.14 0.55
N ARG A 83 -9.49 21.59 1.80
CA ARG A 83 -10.67 21.89 2.62
C ARG A 83 -11.56 22.93 1.95
N GLY A 84 -12.84 22.58 1.76
CA GLY A 84 -13.83 23.46 1.12
C GLY A 84 -13.68 23.59 -0.39
N ARG A 85 -12.85 22.78 -1.04
CA ARG A 85 -12.70 22.73 -2.49
C ARG A 85 -13.50 21.57 -3.09
N ASP A 86 -14.30 21.88 -4.10
CA ASP A 86 -15.00 20.91 -4.92
C ASP A 86 -14.92 21.31 -6.39
N PRO A 87 -14.21 20.60 -7.25
CA PRO A 87 -13.38 19.43 -6.93
C PRO A 87 -12.06 19.79 -6.19
N PRO A 88 -11.46 18.84 -5.46
CA PRO A 88 -10.16 19.04 -4.82
C PRO A 88 -9.08 19.27 -5.87
N PHE A 89 -8.10 20.12 -5.56
CA PHE A 89 -7.06 20.55 -6.51
C PHE A 89 -5.67 19.98 -6.19
N PHE A 90 -5.25 20.06 -4.92
CA PHE A 90 -3.90 19.72 -4.51
C PHE A 90 -3.72 18.20 -4.30
N ARG A 91 -2.52 17.69 -4.62
CA ARG A 91 -2.11 16.32 -4.33
C ARG A 91 -1.74 16.21 -2.85
N THR A 92 -2.65 15.70 -2.04
CA THR A 92 -2.52 15.60 -0.58
C THR A 92 -2.27 14.19 -0.08
N VAL A 93 -2.33 13.19 -0.96
CA VAL A 93 -2.12 11.78 -0.62
C VAL A 93 -1.23 11.13 -1.67
N ALA A 94 -0.29 10.30 -1.21
CA ALA A 94 0.42 9.32 -2.01
C ALA A 94 -0.07 7.91 -1.58
N ASN A 95 -0.69 7.20 -2.50
CA ASN A 95 -1.02 5.79 -2.33
C ASN A 95 0.12 4.96 -2.88
N ILE A 96 0.79 4.21 -2.01
CA ILE A 96 1.97 3.42 -2.32
C ILE A 96 1.58 1.95 -2.22
N ILE A 97 1.85 1.18 -3.28
CA ILE A 97 1.74 -0.27 -3.30
C ILE A 97 3.14 -0.86 -3.27
N LEU A 98 3.37 -1.78 -2.34
CA LEU A 98 4.61 -2.56 -2.21
C LEU A 98 4.27 -4.04 -2.29
N GLY A 99 5.07 -4.79 -3.06
CA GLY A 99 4.86 -6.21 -3.25
C GLY A 99 5.94 -6.83 -4.12
N GLY A 100 5.57 -7.92 -4.77
CA GLY A 100 6.49 -8.62 -5.68
C GLY A 100 5.77 -9.64 -6.55
N SER A 101 6.56 -10.44 -7.25
CA SER A 101 6.05 -11.57 -8.04
C SER A 101 5.25 -12.51 -7.16
N ARG A 102 4.07 -12.91 -7.64
CA ARG A 102 3.07 -13.68 -6.89
C ARG A 102 3.65 -14.89 -6.15
N ASP A 103 4.39 -15.72 -6.83
CA ASP A 103 4.89 -16.97 -6.24
C ASP A 103 5.83 -16.71 -5.06
N GLN A 104 6.68 -15.66 -5.13
CA GLN A 104 7.55 -15.28 -4.04
C GLN A 104 6.78 -14.65 -2.89
N MET A 105 5.80 -13.79 -3.19
CA MET A 105 4.94 -13.20 -2.15
C MET A 105 4.10 -14.27 -1.44
N HIS A 106 3.59 -15.27 -2.18
CA HIS A 106 2.91 -16.43 -1.59
C HIS A 106 3.84 -17.23 -0.69
N ARG A 107 5.08 -17.49 -1.13
CA ARG A 107 6.08 -18.19 -0.29
C ARG A 107 6.35 -17.45 1.01
N LEU A 108 6.50 -16.12 0.98
CA LEU A 108 6.68 -15.29 2.17
C LEU A 108 5.44 -15.32 3.07
N ALA A 109 4.25 -15.21 2.46
CA ALA A 109 2.99 -15.12 3.20
C ALA A 109 2.52 -16.45 3.78
N PHE A 110 2.70 -17.56 3.06
CA PHE A 110 2.06 -18.83 3.35
C PHE A 110 3.01 -20.03 3.39
N GLY A 111 4.29 -19.86 2.99
CA GLY A 111 5.26 -20.96 2.90
C GLY A 111 4.86 -21.97 1.84
N ASP A 112 4.86 -23.25 2.21
CA ASP A 112 4.48 -24.35 1.34
C ASP A 112 2.96 -24.67 1.35
N GLN A 113 2.16 -23.86 2.05
CA GLN A 113 0.71 -24.01 2.07
C GLN A 113 0.12 -23.69 0.69
N VAL A 114 -0.74 -24.57 0.20
CA VAL A 114 -1.38 -24.41 -1.11
C VAL A 114 -2.65 -23.57 -0.98
N VAL A 115 -2.60 -22.34 -1.49
CA VAL A 115 -3.77 -21.47 -1.56
C VAL A 115 -4.55 -21.77 -2.83
N ASN A 116 -5.81 -22.14 -2.70
CA ASN A 116 -6.69 -22.36 -3.84
C ASN A 116 -7.26 -21.02 -4.32
N LEU A 117 -6.78 -20.53 -5.45
CA LEU A 117 -7.19 -19.25 -6.04
C LEU A 117 -8.50 -19.32 -6.86
N LYS A 118 -9.17 -20.48 -6.91
CA LYS A 118 -10.46 -20.59 -7.56
C LYS A 118 -11.53 -19.80 -6.78
N LYS A 119 -12.40 -19.10 -7.51
CA LYS A 119 -13.48 -18.33 -6.91
C LYS A 119 -14.38 -19.22 -6.03
N GLY A 120 -14.59 -18.80 -4.79
CA GLY A 120 -15.42 -19.52 -3.82
C GLY A 120 -14.71 -20.70 -3.13
N ALA A 121 -13.41 -20.87 -3.35
CA ALA A 121 -12.63 -21.84 -2.58
C ALA A 121 -12.55 -21.43 -1.10
N ASP A 122 -12.54 -22.43 -0.23
CA ASP A 122 -12.31 -22.23 1.20
C ASP A 122 -10.82 -22.39 1.51
N ASN A 123 -10.18 -21.31 1.96
CA ASN A 123 -8.80 -21.25 2.41
C ASN A 123 -8.70 -20.87 3.91
N SER A 124 -9.74 -21.09 4.68
CA SER A 124 -9.80 -20.72 6.10
C SER A 124 -8.76 -21.42 6.98
N ASN A 125 -8.20 -22.53 6.49
CA ASN A 125 -7.13 -23.28 7.14
C ASN A 125 -5.73 -22.72 6.87
N ILE A 126 -5.58 -21.76 5.97
CA ILE A 126 -4.30 -21.11 5.67
C ILE A 126 -3.87 -20.25 6.85
N VAL A 127 -2.59 -20.29 7.18
CA VAL A 127 -1.99 -19.56 8.29
C VAL A 127 -0.91 -18.61 7.74
N ARG A 128 -0.93 -17.38 8.24
CA ARG A 128 0.11 -16.39 7.94
C ARG A 128 1.45 -16.77 8.54
N ARG A 129 2.52 -16.64 7.76
CA ARG A 129 3.88 -16.93 8.16
C ARG A 129 4.58 -15.68 8.75
N PRO A 130 5.54 -15.88 9.68
CA PRO A 130 6.33 -14.77 10.22
C PRO A 130 7.13 -14.02 9.14
N GLU A 131 7.54 -14.70 8.06
CA GLU A 131 8.38 -14.14 7.01
C GLU A 131 7.71 -12.96 6.28
N ILE A 132 6.38 -12.99 6.09
CA ILE A 132 5.67 -11.84 5.49
C ILE A 132 5.56 -10.68 6.48
N GLU A 133 5.51 -10.95 7.78
CA GLU A 133 5.49 -9.91 8.81
C GLU A 133 6.85 -9.20 8.89
N GLU A 134 7.95 -9.95 8.82
CA GLU A 134 9.32 -9.41 8.78
C GLU A 134 9.52 -8.55 7.53
N TRP A 135 9.11 -9.05 6.36
CA TRP A 135 9.15 -8.29 5.11
C TRP A 135 8.33 -7.00 5.21
N ALA A 136 7.12 -7.07 5.74
CA ALA A 136 6.26 -5.90 5.87
C ALA A 136 6.84 -4.87 6.85
N LYS A 137 7.48 -5.30 7.96
CA LYS A 137 8.19 -4.40 8.89
C LYS A 137 9.34 -3.69 8.22
N ASP A 138 10.12 -4.37 7.39
CA ASP A 138 11.22 -3.73 6.67
C ASP A 138 10.70 -2.74 5.63
N MET A 139 9.60 -3.06 4.94
CA MET A 139 8.94 -2.12 4.03
C MET A 139 8.38 -0.92 4.79
N TYR A 140 7.79 -1.12 5.97
CA TYR A 140 7.33 -0.04 6.83
C TYR A 140 8.49 0.87 7.27
N LYS A 141 9.59 0.27 7.74
CA LYS A 141 10.80 0.99 8.12
C LYS A 141 11.33 1.83 6.96
N PHE A 142 11.44 1.25 5.76
CA PHE A 142 11.84 1.98 4.55
C PHE A 142 10.94 3.19 4.28
N VAL A 143 9.62 3.01 4.35
CA VAL A 143 8.66 4.11 4.12
C VAL A 143 8.79 5.18 5.19
N CYS A 144 8.99 4.80 6.46
CA CYS A 144 9.22 5.74 7.57
C CYS A 144 10.50 6.56 7.38
N GLU A 145 11.60 5.91 7.03
CA GLU A 145 12.89 6.56 6.80
C GLU A 145 12.84 7.52 5.59
N ARG A 146 12.09 7.15 4.56
CA ARG A 146 12.00 7.93 3.32
C ARG A 146 11.03 9.09 3.40
N PHE A 147 9.91 8.94 4.08
CA PHE A 147 8.79 9.88 4.03
C PHE A 147 8.42 10.47 5.40
N GLY A 148 9.00 9.95 6.47
CA GLY A 148 8.65 10.31 7.85
C GLY A 148 7.46 9.51 8.37
N GLU A 149 7.63 8.81 9.49
CA GLU A 149 6.58 8.00 10.11
C GLU A 149 5.32 8.81 10.43
N GLN A 150 5.51 10.07 10.86
CA GLN A 150 4.42 11.00 11.17
C GLN A 150 3.55 11.37 9.95
N ASN A 151 3.96 11.01 8.76
CA ASN A 151 3.22 11.25 7.53
C ASN A 151 2.42 10.03 7.05
N ILE A 152 2.52 8.88 7.73
CA ILE A 152 1.85 7.64 7.34
C ILE A 152 0.48 7.57 8.01
N ALA A 153 -0.59 7.62 7.22
CA ALA A 153 -1.96 7.52 7.71
C ALA A 153 -2.45 6.07 7.81
N SER A 154 -1.93 5.17 6.98
CA SER A 154 -2.21 3.74 7.06
C SER A 154 -1.11 2.93 6.37
N PHE A 155 -0.87 1.72 6.88
CA PHE A 155 0.02 0.73 6.26
C PHE A 155 -0.61 -0.65 6.45
N ILE A 156 -1.30 -1.13 5.44
CA ILE A 156 -2.16 -2.33 5.51
C ILE A 156 -1.60 -3.38 4.57
N VAL A 157 -1.46 -4.61 5.06
CA VAL A 157 -1.00 -5.76 4.29
C VAL A 157 -2.18 -6.65 3.96
N HIS A 158 -2.45 -6.80 2.68
CA HIS A 158 -3.48 -7.68 2.15
C HIS A 158 -2.89 -9.04 1.80
N LEU A 159 -3.43 -10.08 2.43
CA LEU A 159 -3.10 -11.49 2.19
C LEU A 159 -4.29 -12.26 1.59
N ASP A 160 -5.41 -11.59 1.43
CA ASP A 160 -6.67 -12.13 0.94
C ASP A 160 -6.89 -11.94 -0.56
N GLU A 161 -5.97 -11.31 -1.27
CA GLU A 161 -6.00 -11.16 -2.73
C GLU A 161 -5.16 -12.22 -3.44
N THR A 162 -5.21 -12.21 -4.77
CA THR A 162 -4.43 -13.14 -5.61
C THR A 162 -2.93 -12.98 -5.37
N ASN A 163 -2.48 -11.78 -5.07
CA ASN A 163 -1.06 -11.49 -4.78
C ASN A 163 -0.94 -10.69 -3.48
N PRO A 164 -0.26 -11.22 -2.44
CA PRO A 164 0.01 -10.48 -1.21
C PRO A 164 0.75 -9.16 -1.48
N HIS A 165 0.27 -8.07 -0.89
CA HIS A 165 0.87 -6.74 -1.07
C HIS A 165 0.50 -5.77 0.06
N VAL A 166 1.18 -4.64 0.08
CA VAL A 166 0.93 -3.53 1.01
C VAL A 166 0.19 -2.41 0.30
N HIS A 167 -0.79 -1.83 0.98
CA HIS A 167 -1.33 -0.51 0.72
C HIS A 167 -0.85 0.47 1.80
N CYS A 168 -0.01 1.42 1.41
CA CYS A 168 0.40 2.50 2.29
C CYS A 168 -0.20 3.83 1.83
N THR A 169 -0.84 4.54 2.74
CA THR A 169 -1.33 5.90 2.52
C THR A 169 -0.43 6.88 3.23
N MET A 170 0.30 7.69 2.47
CA MET A 170 1.24 8.69 2.96
C MET A 170 0.79 10.10 2.58
N LEU A 171 0.96 11.06 3.49
CA LEU A 171 0.72 12.47 3.25
C LEU A 171 2.04 13.17 2.92
N PRO A 172 2.19 13.84 1.76
CA PRO A 172 3.43 14.53 1.40
C PRO A 172 3.57 15.86 2.17
N ILE A 173 3.80 15.75 3.48
CA ILE A 173 3.94 16.88 4.40
C ILE A 173 5.41 17.01 4.80
N THR A 174 5.99 18.17 4.52
CA THR A 174 7.38 18.49 4.85
C THR A 174 7.58 18.72 6.35
N GLU A 175 8.83 18.80 6.81
CA GLU A 175 9.18 19.11 8.20
C GLU A 175 8.60 20.46 8.68
N ASN A 176 8.38 21.40 7.75
CA ASN A 176 7.75 22.70 8.03
C ASN A 176 6.20 22.62 8.06
N ASN A 177 5.63 21.43 8.19
CA ASN A 177 4.18 21.16 8.25
C ASN A 177 3.40 21.70 7.03
N LYS A 178 4.00 21.67 5.83
CA LYS A 178 3.36 22.10 4.58
C LYS A 178 3.22 20.93 3.61
N PHE A 179 2.07 20.81 2.98
CA PHE A 179 1.90 19.87 1.87
C PHE A 179 2.80 20.27 0.70
N SER A 180 3.62 19.34 0.23
CA SER A 180 4.47 19.53 -0.92
C SER A 180 4.74 18.23 -1.66
N TRP A 181 3.98 17.98 -2.71
CA TRP A 181 4.21 16.83 -3.60
C TRP A 181 5.62 16.86 -4.20
N LYS A 182 6.05 18.03 -4.67
CA LYS A 182 7.34 18.23 -5.34
C LYS A 182 8.55 17.92 -4.45
N SER A 183 8.45 18.15 -3.15
CA SER A 183 9.54 17.85 -2.21
C SER A 183 9.83 16.36 -2.09
N TYR A 184 8.85 15.49 -2.36
CA TYR A 184 8.98 14.04 -2.25
C TYR A 184 9.12 13.35 -3.61
N PHE A 185 8.44 13.88 -4.65
CA PHE A 185 8.29 13.18 -5.93
C PHE A 185 8.76 13.99 -7.14
N GLY A 186 9.39 15.16 -6.89
CA GLY A 186 9.90 16.02 -7.94
C GLY A 186 8.85 16.97 -8.53
N GLU A 187 9.33 18.06 -9.10
CA GLU A 187 8.51 19.05 -9.81
C GLU A 187 8.42 18.73 -11.29
N LEU A 188 9.56 18.40 -11.89
CA LEU A 188 9.64 18.02 -13.30
C LEU A 188 9.52 16.50 -13.47
N LYS A 189 9.08 16.07 -14.64
CA LYS A 189 9.00 14.65 -15.00
C LYS A 189 10.36 13.93 -14.83
N THR A 190 11.44 14.60 -15.20
CA THR A 190 12.82 14.10 -15.07
C THR A 190 13.22 13.85 -13.63
N ASP A 191 12.83 14.76 -12.71
CA ASP A 191 13.09 14.62 -11.28
C ASP A 191 12.30 13.45 -10.71
N GLY A 192 11.02 13.36 -11.09
CA GLY A 192 10.15 12.25 -10.70
C GLY A 192 10.72 10.90 -11.12
N LEU A 193 11.18 10.76 -12.36
CA LEU A 193 11.79 9.52 -12.85
C LEU A 193 13.06 9.15 -12.07
N ARG A 194 13.91 10.13 -11.73
CA ARG A 194 15.13 9.92 -10.94
C ARG A 194 14.81 9.46 -9.53
N ILE A 195 13.87 10.15 -8.87
CA ILE A 195 13.42 9.80 -7.51
C ILE A 195 12.80 8.40 -7.51
N TYR A 196 11.92 8.11 -8.46
CA TYR A 196 11.27 6.81 -8.57
C TYR A 196 12.29 5.68 -8.78
N SER A 197 13.28 5.90 -9.67
CA SER A 197 14.37 4.95 -9.89
C SER A 197 15.21 4.72 -8.63
N SER A 198 15.50 5.78 -7.86
CA SER A 198 16.20 5.66 -6.57
C SER A 198 15.40 4.83 -5.57
N LEU A 199 14.10 5.10 -5.41
CA LEU A 199 13.23 4.33 -4.53
C LEU A 199 13.23 2.83 -4.88
N HIS A 200 13.14 2.50 -6.16
CA HIS A 200 13.24 1.11 -6.62
C HIS A 200 14.58 0.46 -6.28
N ASN A 201 15.69 1.20 -6.42
CA ASN A 201 17.02 0.68 -6.10
C ASN A 201 17.17 0.45 -4.59
N ASP A 202 16.65 1.35 -3.76
CA ASP A 202 16.77 1.25 -2.31
C ASP A 202 15.91 0.13 -1.74
N ILE A 203 14.68 -0.04 -2.24
CA ILE A 203 13.83 -1.19 -1.89
C ILE A 203 14.48 -2.51 -2.35
N ALA A 204 15.12 -2.54 -3.53
CA ALA A 204 15.78 -3.75 -4.02
C ALA A 204 16.86 -4.26 -3.09
N LYS A 205 17.64 -3.36 -2.46
CA LYS A 205 18.66 -3.74 -1.47
C LYS A 205 18.05 -4.47 -0.27
N ILE A 206 16.88 -4.02 0.17
CA ILE A 206 16.15 -4.65 1.29
C ILE A 206 15.53 -5.97 0.82
N ASN A 207 14.94 -5.99 -0.36
CA ASN A 207 14.20 -7.11 -0.88
C ASN A 207 15.07 -8.31 -1.28
N GLN A 208 16.37 -8.12 -1.47
CA GLN A 208 17.31 -9.21 -1.79
C GLN A 208 17.23 -10.37 -0.78
N LYS A 209 17.15 -10.07 0.52
CA LYS A 209 17.03 -11.10 1.56
C LYS A 209 15.72 -11.89 1.52
N TYR A 210 14.72 -11.34 0.82
CA TYR A 210 13.42 -11.96 0.61
C TYR A 210 13.28 -12.61 -0.77
N GLY A 211 14.39 -12.73 -1.52
CA GLY A 211 14.39 -13.34 -2.86
C GLY A 211 13.67 -12.52 -3.93
N LEU A 212 13.52 -11.22 -3.70
CA LEU A 212 12.93 -10.28 -4.66
C LEU A 212 14.02 -9.36 -5.22
N GLU A 213 14.00 -9.15 -6.52
CA GLU A 213 14.93 -8.29 -7.24
C GLU A 213 14.23 -7.05 -7.77
N ARG A 214 15.02 -6.05 -8.10
CA ARG A 214 14.53 -4.89 -8.82
C ARG A 214 13.88 -5.32 -10.14
N GLY A 215 12.66 -4.82 -10.38
CA GLY A 215 12.00 -4.97 -11.69
C GLY A 215 12.79 -4.27 -12.80
N ASP A 216 12.57 -4.72 -14.03
CA ASP A 216 13.17 -4.12 -15.22
C ASP A 216 12.70 -2.67 -15.38
N ARG A 217 13.52 -1.83 -15.97
CA ARG A 217 13.15 -0.43 -16.20
C ARG A 217 12.07 -0.33 -17.28
N ILE A 218 11.09 0.54 -17.07
CA ILE A 218 10.04 0.80 -18.07
C ILE A 218 10.64 1.22 -19.41
N SER A 219 11.77 1.95 -19.39
CA SER A 219 12.51 2.31 -20.60
C SER A 219 13.07 1.12 -21.39
N GLU A 220 13.28 -0.01 -20.72
CA GLU A 220 13.82 -1.23 -21.32
C GLU A 220 12.72 -2.17 -21.80
N THR A 221 11.59 -2.21 -21.09
CA THR A 221 10.49 -3.16 -21.36
C THR A 221 9.31 -2.55 -22.10
N GLY A 222 9.18 -1.22 -22.11
CA GLY A 222 7.97 -0.55 -22.60
C GLY A 222 6.72 -0.85 -21.77
N ALA A 223 6.87 -1.49 -20.58
CA ALA A 223 5.76 -1.87 -19.73
C ALA A 223 4.93 -0.66 -19.33
N ARG A 224 3.61 -0.77 -19.44
CA ARG A 224 2.65 0.22 -18.92
C ARG A 224 1.98 -0.31 -17.67
N HIS A 225 1.53 0.62 -16.82
CA HIS A 225 0.66 0.26 -15.72
C HIS A 225 -0.63 -0.37 -16.27
N ARG A 226 -0.95 -1.57 -15.78
CA ARG A 226 -2.21 -2.24 -16.11
C ARG A 226 -3.23 -1.93 -15.02
N SER A 227 -4.48 -1.69 -15.40
CA SER A 227 -5.58 -1.59 -14.45
C SER A 227 -5.91 -2.97 -13.87
N THR A 228 -6.62 -2.98 -12.73
CA THR A 228 -7.12 -4.23 -12.12
C THR A 228 -8.05 -5.02 -13.08
N GLU A 229 -8.67 -4.32 -14.04
CA GLU A 229 -9.55 -4.91 -15.06
C GLU A 229 -8.76 -5.59 -16.21
N GLU A 230 -7.47 -5.29 -16.34
CA GLU A 230 -6.57 -5.89 -17.34
C GLU A 230 -5.83 -7.14 -16.81
N TYR A 231 -6.11 -7.58 -15.58
CA TYR A 231 -5.64 -8.80 -14.94
C TYR A 231 -6.78 -9.82 -14.83
#